data_9a3795478ec34aec01c4490213d93330
#
_entry.id   9a3795478ec34aec01c4490213d93330
#
_cell.length_a   1.000
_cell.length_b   1.000
_cell.length_c   1.000
_cell.angle_alpha   90.00
_cell.angle_beta   90.00
_cell.angle_gamma   90.00
#
_symmetry.space_group_name_H-M   'P 1'
#
loop_
_entity.id
_entity.type
_entity.pdbx_description
1 polymer ?
#
loop_
_entity_poly.entity_id
_entity_poly.type
_entity_poly.pdbx_seq_one_letter_code
_entity_poly.pdbx_strand_id
1 'polypeptide(L)'
;LLTGPEDRIRAMELVHTVAIANTDGLNVRQEPNTTSEIVTQVGQGEEMEYVETGSDGWVKISIDGEDAYVSQDYVTVEEKLDTAITMTELLYGQGVSDVRVDLVEYAKQFVGNPYVWGGTSLTKGADCSGFVLSVFKKYGITLSHSSRAQANEGTKISASELKPGDLIFYGNGKGNINHV
;
A
#
# COMPACT_ATOMS: atom_id res chain seq x y z
N LEU A 1 -2.40 17.37 -4.09
CA LEU A 1 -3.60 18.15 -4.47
C LEU A 1 -3.45 18.55 -5.93
N LEU A 2 -4.28 17.97 -6.81
CA LEU A 2 -4.35 18.31 -8.23
C LEU A 2 -5.01 19.69 -8.38
N THR A 3 -4.24 20.73 -8.67
CA THR A 3 -4.73 22.14 -8.67
C THR A 3 -4.64 22.85 -10.02
N GLY A 4 -4.02 22.23 -11.04
CA GLY A 4 -3.81 22.83 -12.36
C GLY A 4 -4.55 22.11 -13.49
N PRO A 5 -4.69 22.78 -14.66
CA PRO A 5 -5.31 22.16 -15.85
C PRO A 5 -4.52 20.95 -16.37
N GLU A 6 -3.19 20.92 -16.20
CA GLU A 6 -2.34 19.77 -16.58
C GLU A 6 -2.58 18.56 -15.66
N ASP A 7 -2.90 18.80 -14.38
CA ASP A 7 -3.24 17.76 -13.43
C ASP A 7 -4.60 17.10 -13.74
N ARG A 8 -5.54 17.85 -14.31
CA ARG A 8 -6.82 17.31 -14.80
C ARG A 8 -6.64 16.37 -15.98
N ILE A 9 -5.76 16.73 -16.93
CA ILE A 9 -5.46 15.89 -18.09
C ILE A 9 -4.82 14.58 -17.60
N ARG A 10 -3.87 14.66 -16.68
CA ARG A 10 -3.23 13.49 -16.05
C ARG A 10 -4.21 12.60 -15.25
N ALA A 11 -5.17 13.22 -14.55
CA ALA A 11 -6.21 12.48 -13.86
C ALA A 11 -7.16 11.76 -14.83
N MET A 12 -7.44 12.34 -15.99
CA MET A 12 -8.26 11.69 -17.03
C MET A 12 -7.54 10.52 -17.71
N GLU A 13 -6.20 10.52 -17.76
CA GLU A 13 -5.39 9.37 -18.23
C GLU A 13 -5.37 8.20 -17.25
N LEU A 14 -5.77 8.43 -15.99
CA LEU A 14 -5.88 7.42 -14.93
C LEU A 14 -7.32 6.92 -14.75
N VAL A 15 -8.26 7.40 -15.56
CA VAL A 15 -9.64 6.88 -15.58
C VAL A 15 -9.64 5.64 -16.46
N HIS A 16 -10.03 4.52 -15.89
CA HIS A 16 -10.31 3.32 -16.65
C HIS A 16 -11.78 2.92 -16.47
N THR A 17 -12.35 2.31 -17.49
CA THR A 17 -13.72 1.82 -17.43
C THR A 17 -13.70 0.35 -17.06
N VAL A 18 -14.56 -0.04 -16.13
CA VAL A 18 -14.72 -1.43 -15.70
C VAL A 18 -16.16 -1.90 -15.90
N ALA A 19 -16.32 -3.18 -16.17
CA ALA A 19 -17.62 -3.87 -16.12
C ALA A 19 -17.69 -4.66 -14.79
N ILE A 20 -18.69 -4.38 -13.96
CA ILE A 20 -18.88 -4.98 -12.65
C ILE A 20 -20.01 -5.99 -12.71
N ALA A 21 -19.76 -7.22 -12.29
CA ALA A 21 -20.78 -8.26 -12.25
C ALA A 21 -21.85 -7.97 -11.19
N ASN A 22 -23.13 -7.99 -11.58
CA ASN A 22 -24.28 -7.75 -10.70
C ASN A 22 -24.85 -9.04 -10.07
N THR A 23 -24.31 -10.19 -10.43
CA THR A 23 -24.78 -11.51 -9.98
C THR A 23 -23.62 -12.46 -9.77
N ASP A 24 -23.83 -13.45 -8.90
CA ASP A 24 -22.88 -14.55 -8.74
C ASP A 24 -22.96 -15.52 -9.92
N GLY A 25 -21.81 -16.09 -10.30
CA GLY A 25 -21.72 -17.10 -11.35
C GLY A 25 -22.05 -16.56 -12.75
N LEU A 26 -21.78 -15.26 -13.00
CA LEU A 26 -21.92 -14.70 -14.33
C LEU A 26 -20.97 -15.39 -15.32
N ASN A 27 -21.53 -15.95 -16.39
CA ASN A 27 -20.74 -16.59 -17.43
C ASN A 27 -20.00 -15.56 -18.29
N VAL A 28 -18.69 -15.71 -18.36
CA VAL A 28 -17.84 -15.04 -19.33
C VAL A 28 -17.66 -15.97 -20.54
N ARG A 29 -17.93 -15.46 -21.74
CA ARG A 29 -18.01 -16.26 -22.95
C ARG A 29 -17.00 -15.82 -24.00
N GLN A 30 -16.62 -16.76 -24.86
CA GLN A 30 -15.68 -16.51 -25.94
C GLN A 30 -16.29 -15.65 -27.07
N GLU A 31 -17.60 -15.72 -27.27
CA GLU A 31 -18.32 -14.94 -28.29
C GLU A 31 -19.61 -14.33 -27.70
N PRO A 32 -20.15 -13.25 -28.26
CA PRO A 32 -21.33 -12.54 -27.76
C PRO A 32 -22.63 -13.30 -28.06
N ASN A 33 -22.75 -14.52 -27.56
CA ASN A 33 -23.97 -15.36 -27.67
C ASN A 33 -24.05 -16.36 -26.50
N THR A 34 -25.28 -16.85 -26.26
CA THR A 34 -25.55 -17.75 -25.12
C THR A 34 -25.12 -19.22 -25.36
N THR A 35 -24.71 -19.58 -26.57
CA THR A 35 -24.32 -20.94 -26.97
C THR A 35 -22.80 -21.11 -27.09
N SER A 36 -22.03 -20.01 -27.07
CA SER A 36 -20.58 -20.07 -27.15
C SER A 36 -19.97 -20.67 -25.89
N GLU A 37 -18.71 -21.06 -25.98
CA GLU A 37 -17.94 -21.63 -24.89
C GLU A 37 -17.86 -20.63 -23.71
N ILE A 38 -17.96 -21.17 -22.50
CA ILE A 38 -17.75 -20.41 -21.26
C ILE A 38 -16.27 -20.44 -20.94
N VAL A 39 -15.61 -19.27 -20.98
CA VAL A 39 -14.20 -19.11 -20.63
C VAL A 39 -14.00 -19.26 -19.12
N THR A 40 -14.85 -18.56 -18.35
CA THR A 40 -14.85 -18.59 -16.89
C THR A 40 -16.20 -18.11 -16.33
N GLN A 41 -16.32 -18.14 -15.01
CA GLN A 41 -17.43 -17.54 -14.28
C GLN A 41 -16.88 -16.57 -13.25
N VAL A 42 -17.56 -15.42 -13.10
CA VAL A 42 -17.20 -14.36 -12.14
C VAL A 42 -18.28 -14.20 -11.08
N GLY A 43 -17.89 -13.81 -9.89
CA GLY A 43 -18.77 -13.57 -8.76
C GLY A 43 -19.37 -12.17 -8.76
N GLN A 44 -20.43 -11.95 -7.97
CA GLN A 44 -21.02 -10.63 -7.79
C GLN A 44 -19.99 -9.63 -7.24
N GLY A 45 -19.94 -8.45 -7.85
CA GLY A 45 -19.00 -7.37 -7.47
C GLY A 45 -17.60 -7.51 -8.09
N GLU A 46 -17.33 -8.58 -8.85
CA GLU A 46 -16.06 -8.75 -9.54
C GLU A 46 -15.95 -7.77 -10.72
N GLU A 47 -14.78 -7.13 -10.84
CA GLU A 47 -14.48 -6.11 -11.83
C GLU A 47 -13.70 -6.71 -12.99
N MET A 48 -14.17 -6.43 -14.20
CA MET A 48 -13.54 -6.88 -15.45
C MET A 48 -13.11 -5.67 -16.27
N GLU A 49 -11.96 -5.74 -16.93
CA GLU A 49 -11.47 -4.69 -17.82
C GLU A 49 -12.45 -4.51 -19.00
N TYR A 50 -13.07 -3.33 -19.07
CA TYR A 50 -14.05 -3.01 -20.10
C TYR A 50 -13.36 -2.62 -21.41
N VAL A 51 -13.87 -3.11 -22.53
CA VAL A 51 -13.41 -2.73 -23.88
C VAL A 51 -14.48 -1.91 -24.59
N GLU A 52 -15.67 -2.44 -24.79
CA GLU A 52 -16.78 -1.78 -25.43
C GLU A 52 -18.14 -2.41 -25.14
N THR A 53 -19.21 -1.66 -25.32
CA THR A 53 -20.58 -2.22 -25.27
C THR A 53 -21.12 -2.37 -26.68
N GLY A 54 -21.47 -3.59 -27.05
CA GLY A 54 -22.08 -3.92 -28.33
C GLY A 54 -23.56 -3.49 -28.39
N SER A 55 -24.09 -3.36 -29.60
CA SER A 55 -25.54 -3.11 -29.84
C SER A 55 -26.40 -4.36 -29.70
N ASP A 56 -25.79 -5.51 -29.45
CA ASP A 56 -26.39 -6.84 -29.40
C ASP A 56 -26.73 -7.32 -27.99
N GLY A 57 -26.54 -6.45 -26.97
CA GLY A 57 -26.78 -6.77 -25.57
C GLY A 57 -25.61 -7.44 -24.86
N TRP A 58 -24.42 -7.38 -25.46
CA TRP A 58 -23.19 -7.90 -24.87
C TRP A 58 -22.18 -6.79 -24.58
N VAL A 59 -21.42 -7.00 -23.52
CA VAL A 59 -20.28 -6.15 -23.16
C VAL A 59 -19.02 -6.96 -23.43
N LYS A 60 -18.14 -6.39 -24.23
CA LYS A 60 -16.82 -6.90 -24.50
C LYS A 60 -15.89 -6.48 -23.37
N ILE A 61 -15.19 -7.45 -22.82
CA ILE A 61 -14.22 -7.29 -21.75
C ILE A 61 -12.87 -7.90 -22.16
N SER A 62 -11.80 -7.56 -21.45
CA SER A 62 -10.50 -8.18 -21.60
C SER A 62 -10.19 -9.05 -20.38
N ILE A 63 -9.76 -10.29 -20.59
CA ILE A 63 -9.22 -11.18 -19.55
C ILE A 63 -7.85 -11.66 -20.01
N ASP A 64 -6.81 -11.37 -19.23
CA ASP A 64 -5.43 -11.72 -19.53
C ASP A 64 -4.94 -11.25 -20.93
N GLY A 65 -5.54 -10.15 -21.43
CA GLY A 65 -5.24 -9.57 -22.74
C GLY A 65 -6.00 -10.22 -23.92
N GLU A 66 -6.94 -11.12 -23.65
CA GLU A 66 -7.81 -11.71 -24.65
C GLU A 66 -9.24 -11.20 -24.54
N ASP A 67 -9.91 -11.05 -25.67
CA ASP A 67 -11.29 -10.60 -25.75
C ASP A 67 -12.26 -11.68 -25.24
N ALA A 68 -13.20 -11.26 -24.39
CA ALA A 68 -14.29 -12.10 -23.91
C ALA A 68 -15.59 -11.29 -23.78
N TYR A 69 -16.71 -11.92 -23.53
CA TYR A 69 -18.03 -11.30 -23.56
C TYR A 69 -18.87 -11.68 -22.36
N VAL A 70 -19.57 -10.69 -21.79
CA VAL A 70 -20.58 -10.87 -20.74
C VAL A 70 -21.89 -10.23 -21.15
N SER A 71 -23.01 -10.77 -20.67
CA SER A 71 -24.33 -10.17 -20.97
C SER A 71 -24.46 -8.83 -20.27
N GLN A 72 -24.90 -7.82 -21.01
CA GLN A 72 -25.13 -6.44 -20.51
C GLN A 72 -26.15 -6.40 -19.38
N ASP A 73 -27.12 -7.34 -19.34
CA ASP A 73 -28.16 -7.38 -18.31
C ASP A 73 -27.63 -7.69 -16.89
N TYR A 74 -26.40 -8.22 -16.81
CA TYR A 74 -25.80 -8.68 -15.55
C TYR A 74 -24.53 -7.94 -15.18
N VAL A 75 -24.25 -6.82 -15.83
CA VAL A 75 -23.09 -5.97 -15.49
C VAL A 75 -23.49 -4.50 -15.39
N THR A 76 -22.76 -3.77 -14.57
CA THR A 76 -22.76 -2.29 -14.57
C THR A 76 -21.42 -1.83 -15.12
N VAL A 77 -21.45 -0.89 -16.06
CA VAL A 77 -20.25 -0.28 -16.61
C VAL A 77 -20.02 1.06 -15.90
N GLU A 78 -18.88 1.22 -15.26
CA GLU A 78 -18.53 2.41 -14.49
C GLU A 78 -17.12 2.91 -14.84
N GLU A 79 -16.95 4.23 -14.84
CA GLU A 79 -15.63 4.85 -14.88
C GLU A 79 -15.05 4.91 -13.46
N LYS A 80 -13.86 4.36 -13.29
CA LYS A 80 -13.11 4.40 -12.05
C LYS A 80 -11.81 5.15 -12.23
N LEU A 81 -11.46 5.91 -11.21
CA LEU A 81 -10.13 6.48 -11.08
C LEU A 81 -9.26 5.46 -10.37
N ASP A 82 -8.10 5.15 -10.93
CA ASP A 82 -7.07 4.47 -10.19
C ASP A 82 -6.78 5.25 -8.90
N THR A 83 -6.74 4.53 -7.80
CA THR A 83 -6.38 5.16 -6.52
C THR A 83 -4.99 5.75 -6.70
N ALA A 84 -4.85 7.05 -6.53
CA ALA A 84 -3.55 7.70 -6.59
C ALA A 84 -2.64 7.07 -5.53
N ILE A 85 -1.65 6.30 -5.98
CA ILE A 85 -0.61 5.76 -5.11
C ILE A 85 0.37 6.91 -4.88
N THR A 86 0.68 7.20 -3.61
CA THR A 86 1.69 8.21 -3.30
C THR A 86 3.05 7.74 -3.82
N MET A 87 3.95 8.70 -4.14
CA MET A 87 5.33 8.35 -4.52
C MET A 87 5.99 7.49 -3.42
N THR A 88 5.64 7.70 -2.18
CA THR A 88 6.12 6.93 -1.03
C THR A 88 5.63 5.48 -1.08
N GLU A 89 4.36 5.24 -1.38
CA GLU A 89 3.84 3.87 -1.56
C GLU A 89 4.44 3.17 -2.78
N LEU A 90 4.69 3.91 -3.87
CA LEU A 90 5.34 3.37 -5.06
C LEU A 90 6.79 2.93 -4.77
N LEU A 91 7.54 3.69 -3.98
CA LEU A 91 8.96 3.43 -3.69
C LEU A 91 9.17 2.43 -2.55
N TYR A 92 8.29 2.40 -1.56
CA TYR A 92 8.47 1.67 -0.29
C TYR A 92 7.38 0.64 0.00
N GLY A 93 6.36 0.54 -0.87
CA GLY A 93 5.27 -0.42 -0.75
C GLY A 93 4.01 0.14 -0.10
N GLN A 94 2.91 -0.56 -0.34
CA GLN A 94 1.57 -0.16 0.10
C GLN A 94 1.48 0.05 1.62
N GLY A 95 0.83 1.15 2.01
CA GLY A 95 0.59 1.51 3.41
C GLY A 95 1.81 2.10 4.12
N VAL A 96 2.87 2.49 3.38
CA VAL A 96 3.97 3.31 3.91
C VAL A 96 3.57 4.78 3.80
N SER A 97 3.54 5.49 4.92
CA SER A 97 3.23 6.92 4.95
C SER A 97 4.48 7.77 4.80
N ASP A 98 4.31 8.98 4.28
CA ASP A 98 5.39 9.98 4.16
C ASP A 98 6.08 10.25 5.50
N VAL A 99 5.31 10.26 6.61
CA VAL A 99 5.84 10.46 7.97
C VAL A 99 6.84 9.37 8.37
N ARG A 100 6.64 8.11 7.97
CA ARG A 100 7.57 7.01 8.23
C ARG A 100 8.89 7.21 7.49
N VAL A 101 8.81 7.63 6.23
CA VAL A 101 9.99 7.91 5.41
C VAL A 101 10.73 9.11 5.95
N ASP A 102 10.04 10.21 6.27
CA ASP A 102 10.62 11.41 6.87
C ASP A 102 11.33 11.11 8.19
N LEU A 103 10.76 10.25 9.03
CA LEU A 103 11.37 9.83 10.29
C LEU A 103 12.72 9.13 10.04
N VAL A 104 12.78 8.22 9.06
CA VAL A 104 14.02 7.52 8.70
C VAL A 104 15.05 8.50 8.11
N GLU A 105 14.64 9.36 7.19
CA GLU A 105 15.53 10.37 6.59
C GLU A 105 16.05 11.37 7.65
N TYR A 106 15.21 11.74 8.61
CA TYR A 106 15.66 12.54 9.76
C TYR A 106 16.67 11.79 10.62
N ALA A 107 16.43 10.51 10.92
CA ALA A 107 17.36 9.70 11.70
C ALA A 107 18.73 9.55 11.02
N LYS A 108 18.75 9.39 9.69
CA LYS A 108 19.99 9.28 8.90
C LYS A 108 20.91 10.48 8.99
N GLN A 109 20.39 11.68 9.27
CA GLN A 109 21.19 12.90 9.41
C GLN A 109 22.19 12.85 10.58
N PHE A 110 21.97 11.93 11.53
CA PHE A 110 22.79 11.77 12.73
C PHE A 110 23.73 10.57 12.67
N VAL A 111 23.87 9.92 11.51
CA VAL A 111 24.86 8.85 11.33
C VAL A 111 26.27 9.41 11.57
N GLY A 112 27.04 8.73 12.41
CA GLY A 112 28.38 9.16 12.81
C GLY A 112 28.44 9.92 14.12
N ASN A 113 27.33 10.24 14.77
CA ASN A 113 27.30 10.80 16.11
C ASN A 113 27.92 9.84 17.13
N PRO A 114 28.62 10.38 18.19
CA PRO A 114 29.20 9.54 19.22
C PRO A 114 28.15 8.74 19.98
N TYR A 115 28.50 7.49 20.31
CA TYR A 115 27.73 6.71 21.26
C TYR A 115 28.08 7.16 22.68
N VAL A 116 27.08 7.60 23.44
CA VAL A 116 27.22 8.00 24.83
C VAL A 116 26.19 7.28 25.68
N TRP A 117 26.64 6.41 26.59
CA TRP A 117 25.77 5.67 27.48
C TRP A 117 24.87 6.59 28.30
N GLY A 118 23.55 6.36 28.29
CA GLY A 118 22.56 7.21 28.93
C GLY A 118 22.34 8.56 28.22
N GLY A 119 22.97 8.78 27.06
CA GLY A 119 22.81 9.99 26.27
C GLY A 119 21.54 9.96 25.42
N THR A 120 20.97 11.16 25.20
CA THR A 120 19.78 11.38 24.36
C THR A 120 19.98 12.47 23.31
N SER A 121 21.20 13.01 23.21
CA SER A 121 21.49 14.13 22.30
C SER A 121 21.81 13.62 20.90
N LEU A 122 20.98 14.00 19.91
CA LEU A 122 21.20 13.66 18.51
C LEU A 122 22.46 14.29 17.91
N THR A 123 23.06 15.30 18.59
CA THR A 123 24.26 16.03 18.08
C THR A 123 25.47 15.88 18.97
N LYS A 124 25.32 15.55 20.27
CA LYS A 124 26.42 15.48 21.24
C LYS A 124 26.69 14.05 21.74
N GLY A 125 25.81 13.12 21.40
CA GLY A 125 25.89 11.68 21.70
C GLY A 125 24.64 11.13 22.35
N ALA A 126 24.27 9.93 21.92
CA ALA A 126 23.13 9.16 22.40
C ALA A 126 23.51 7.70 22.53
N ASP A 127 22.83 6.95 23.43
CA ASP A 127 22.83 5.51 23.36
C ASP A 127 21.73 5.01 22.42
N CYS A 128 21.58 3.69 22.24
CA CYS A 128 20.66 3.10 21.28
C CYS A 128 19.20 3.54 21.52
N SER A 129 18.67 3.36 22.72
CA SER A 129 17.31 3.73 23.08
C SER A 129 17.11 5.25 23.21
N GLY A 130 18.16 5.98 23.61
CA GLY A 130 18.19 7.44 23.68
C GLY A 130 18.15 8.09 22.28
N PHE A 131 18.80 7.50 21.30
CA PHE A 131 18.69 7.90 19.91
C PHE A 131 17.26 7.73 19.40
N VAL A 132 16.69 6.52 19.55
CA VAL A 132 15.34 6.21 19.11
C VAL A 132 14.31 7.14 19.74
N LEU A 133 14.30 7.30 21.07
CA LEU A 133 13.35 8.19 21.73
C LEU A 133 13.45 9.63 21.24
N SER A 134 14.67 10.11 20.94
CA SER A 134 14.88 11.49 20.50
C SER A 134 14.42 11.75 19.07
N VAL A 135 14.60 10.77 18.17
CA VAL A 135 14.07 10.81 16.81
C VAL A 135 12.55 10.79 16.84
N PHE A 136 11.94 9.84 17.55
CA PHE A 136 10.48 9.69 17.62
C PHE A 136 9.78 10.88 18.29
N LYS A 137 10.45 11.49 19.27
CA LYS A 137 9.95 12.71 19.95
C LYS A 137 9.70 13.88 18.99
N LYS A 138 10.49 14.03 17.94
CA LYS A 138 10.26 15.05 16.90
C LYS A 138 8.91 14.87 16.21
N TYR A 139 8.42 13.65 16.13
CA TYR A 139 7.14 13.29 15.51
C TYR A 139 6.00 13.15 16.53
N GLY A 140 6.20 13.66 17.77
CA GLY A 140 5.18 13.65 18.81
C GLY A 140 5.00 12.30 19.51
N ILE A 141 5.88 11.34 19.26
CA ILE A 141 5.82 10.01 19.89
C ILE A 141 6.81 9.98 21.05
N THR A 142 6.29 9.74 22.26
CA THR A 142 7.09 9.61 23.47
C THR A 142 7.38 8.14 23.74
N LEU A 143 8.67 7.80 23.85
CA LEU A 143 9.15 6.44 24.16
C LEU A 143 9.99 6.46 25.44
N SER A 144 10.07 5.31 26.12
CA SER A 144 10.94 5.12 27.28
C SER A 144 12.42 5.11 26.87
N HIS A 145 13.31 5.57 27.76
CA HIS A 145 14.76 5.46 27.58
C HIS A 145 15.28 4.08 28.03
N SER A 146 14.79 3.05 27.37
CA SER A 146 15.19 1.65 27.58
C SER A 146 14.72 0.81 26.38
N SER A 147 15.64 0.15 25.69
CA SER A 147 15.30 -0.74 24.56
C SER A 147 14.34 -1.86 24.97
N ARG A 148 14.44 -2.38 26.20
CA ARG A 148 13.52 -3.38 26.74
C ARG A 148 12.11 -2.84 26.94
N ALA A 149 11.98 -1.59 27.42
CA ALA A 149 10.67 -0.95 27.57
C ALA A 149 10.07 -0.61 26.21
N GLN A 150 10.86 -0.03 25.30
CA GLN A 150 10.43 0.31 23.92
C GLN A 150 9.88 -0.90 23.16
N ALA A 151 10.45 -2.09 23.36
CA ALA A 151 9.96 -3.33 22.75
C ALA A 151 8.51 -3.71 23.16
N ASN A 152 7.99 -3.10 24.24
CA ASN A 152 6.63 -3.32 24.73
C ASN A 152 5.70 -2.11 24.47
N GLU A 153 6.20 -1.04 23.87
CA GLU A 153 5.44 0.20 23.61
C GLU A 153 4.81 0.25 22.21
N GLY A 154 5.15 -0.72 21.35
CA GLY A 154 4.61 -0.88 20.01
C GLY A 154 3.88 -2.20 19.79
N THR A 155 3.36 -2.38 18.58
CA THR A 155 2.78 -3.64 18.13
C THR A 155 3.86 -4.52 17.52
N LYS A 156 3.91 -5.78 17.96
CA LYS A 156 4.84 -6.75 17.38
C LYS A 156 4.32 -7.24 16.03
N ILE A 157 5.18 -7.17 15.04
CA ILE A 157 4.90 -7.59 13.65
C ILE A 157 5.87 -8.67 13.21
N SER A 158 5.56 -9.36 12.13
CA SER A 158 6.46 -10.33 11.50
C SER A 158 7.50 -9.64 10.61
N ALA A 159 8.59 -10.34 10.27
CA ALA A 159 9.61 -9.79 9.38
C ALA A 159 9.10 -9.46 7.97
N SER A 160 8.05 -10.15 7.52
CA SER A 160 7.40 -9.89 6.22
C SER A 160 6.54 -8.63 6.19
N GLU A 161 6.20 -8.08 7.37
CA GLU A 161 5.37 -6.88 7.52
C GLU A 161 6.19 -5.62 7.80
N LEU A 162 7.53 -5.74 7.88
CA LEU A 162 8.43 -4.62 8.19
C LEU A 162 8.29 -3.49 7.18
N LYS A 163 8.17 -2.29 7.71
CA LYS A 163 8.10 -1.01 6.95
C LYS A 163 9.13 -0.03 7.47
N PRO A 164 9.53 0.98 6.68
CA PRO A 164 10.37 2.08 7.17
C PRO A 164 9.85 2.67 8.47
N GLY A 165 10.73 2.93 9.43
CA GLY A 165 10.39 3.47 10.74
C GLY A 165 9.96 2.42 11.78
N ASP A 166 9.89 1.13 11.43
CA ASP A 166 9.75 0.07 12.43
C ASP A 166 11.06 -0.16 13.16
N LEU A 167 10.96 -0.54 14.44
CA LEU A 167 12.12 -0.78 15.29
C LEU A 167 12.49 -2.26 15.34
N ILE A 168 13.78 -2.53 15.23
CA ILE A 168 14.33 -3.88 15.36
C ILE A 168 15.05 -3.98 16.71
N PHE A 169 14.66 -4.96 17.51
CA PHE A 169 15.22 -5.18 18.83
C PHE A 169 16.13 -6.41 18.84
N TYR A 170 17.31 -6.24 19.40
CA TYR A 170 18.32 -7.28 19.50
C TYR A 170 18.44 -7.74 20.95
N GLY A 171 18.72 -9.03 21.12
CA GLY A 171 18.88 -9.64 22.42
C GLY A 171 19.88 -10.80 22.40
N ASN A 172 20.14 -11.37 23.57
CA ASN A 172 21.12 -12.45 23.76
C ASN A 172 20.57 -13.88 23.49
N GLY A 173 19.46 -13.99 22.75
CA GLY A 173 18.82 -15.27 22.43
C GLY A 173 18.03 -15.93 23.57
N LYS A 174 18.04 -15.34 24.79
CA LYS A 174 17.26 -15.77 25.96
C LYS A 174 16.10 -14.82 26.27
N GLY A 175 15.65 -14.04 25.29
CA GLY A 175 14.56 -13.06 25.46
C GLY A 175 14.97 -11.74 26.14
N ASN A 176 16.25 -11.56 26.49
CA ASN A 176 16.73 -10.33 27.08
C ASN A 176 17.16 -9.35 25.99
N ILE A 177 16.31 -8.36 25.72
CA ILE A 177 16.62 -7.25 24.81
C ILE A 177 17.65 -6.33 25.48
N ASN A 178 18.68 -5.96 24.71
CA ASN A 178 19.75 -5.07 25.15
C ASN A 178 20.17 -4.02 24.13
N HIS A 179 19.54 -4.02 22.95
CA HIS A 179 19.79 -3.05 21.89
C HIS A 179 18.54 -2.81 21.04
N VAL A 180 18.44 -1.67 20.39
CA VAL A 180 17.44 -1.29 19.42
C VAL A 180 18.07 -0.56 18.25
#